data_8fc3e32e972ee52430cf7e7ddc514680
#
_entry.id   8fc3e32e972ee52430cf7e7ddc514680
#
_cell.length_a   1.000
_cell.length_b   1.000
_cell.length_c   1.000
_cell.angle_alpha   90.00
_cell.angle_beta   90.00
_cell.angle_gamma   90.00
#
_symmetry.space_group_name_H-M   'P 1'
#
loop_
_entity.id
_entity.type
_entity.pdbx_description
1 polymer ?
#
loop_
_entity_poly.entity_id
_entity_poly.type
_entity_poly.pdbx_seq_one_letter_code
_entity_poly.pdbx_strand_id
1 'polypeptide(L)'
;MGVFNIIWGSVPIVFVLAMYFNCRYMIKGNKNILIGVTIPFLELKNEKVLDITNKFKRENIILYIIAIIAFIPSFFFKFNSNQILYLFLWIGVFYEFSRRLFMKYNKKLMDLKRENNWLLPSKRLITIDTEVTRLKDKMPVSVF
;
A
#
# COMPACT_ATOMS: atom_id res chain seq x y z
N MET A 1 -28.69 -14.33 -21.96
CA MET A 1 -27.35 -14.02 -21.41
C MET A 1 -26.87 -15.27 -20.69
N GLY A 2 -25.73 -15.83 -21.13
CA GLY A 2 -25.25 -17.10 -20.56
C GLY A 2 -24.59 -16.87 -19.20
N VAL A 3 -24.55 -17.91 -18.37
CA VAL A 3 -23.83 -17.94 -17.07
C VAL A 3 -22.40 -17.38 -17.16
N PHE A 4 -21.74 -17.59 -18.31
CA PHE A 4 -20.42 -17.04 -18.60
C PHE A 4 -20.36 -15.50 -18.50
N ASN A 5 -21.33 -14.77 -19.02
CA ASN A 5 -21.33 -13.30 -18.98
C ASN A 5 -21.53 -12.76 -17.57
N ILE A 6 -22.26 -13.49 -16.71
CA ILE A 6 -22.44 -13.12 -15.30
C ILE A 6 -21.13 -13.31 -14.55
N ILE A 7 -20.48 -14.44 -14.72
CA ILE A 7 -19.17 -14.73 -14.12
C ILE A 7 -18.14 -13.71 -14.63
N TRP A 8 -18.12 -13.44 -15.95
CA TRP A 8 -17.21 -12.49 -16.58
C TRP A 8 -17.37 -11.07 -16.02
N GLY A 9 -18.59 -10.61 -15.83
CA GLY A 9 -18.89 -9.31 -15.25
C GLY A 9 -18.51 -9.17 -13.77
N SER A 10 -18.47 -10.28 -13.01
CA SER A 10 -18.09 -10.25 -11.61
C SER A 10 -16.59 -10.07 -11.38
N VAL A 11 -15.74 -10.51 -12.33
CA VAL A 11 -14.27 -10.47 -12.20
C VAL A 11 -13.73 -9.08 -11.94
N PRO A 12 -14.02 -8.02 -12.74
CA PRO A 12 -13.51 -6.68 -12.50
C PRO A 12 -14.01 -6.09 -11.20
N ILE A 13 -15.24 -6.40 -10.79
CA ILE A 13 -15.83 -5.90 -9.55
C ILE A 13 -15.05 -6.45 -8.36
N VAL A 14 -14.83 -7.77 -8.31
CA VAL A 14 -14.08 -8.43 -7.23
C VAL A 14 -12.64 -7.90 -7.18
N PHE A 15 -12.01 -7.75 -8.34
CA PHE A 15 -10.64 -7.25 -8.43
C PHE A 15 -10.51 -5.81 -7.92
N VAL A 16 -11.41 -4.92 -8.35
CA VAL A 16 -11.43 -3.51 -7.91
C VAL A 16 -11.76 -3.41 -6.42
N LEU A 17 -12.67 -4.23 -5.90
CA LEU A 17 -12.95 -4.29 -4.46
C LEU A 17 -11.73 -4.71 -3.65
N ALA A 18 -11.01 -5.74 -4.08
CA ALA A 18 -9.78 -6.18 -3.43
C ALA A 18 -8.73 -5.06 -3.38
N MET A 19 -8.57 -4.33 -4.48
CA MET A 19 -7.67 -3.17 -4.57
C MET A 19 -8.13 -2.00 -3.69
N TYR A 20 -9.43 -1.76 -3.60
CA TYR A 20 -10.01 -0.75 -2.72
C TYR A 20 -9.72 -1.04 -1.25
N PHE A 21 -9.90 -2.28 -0.79
CA PHE A 21 -9.59 -2.68 0.58
C PHE A 21 -8.09 -2.56 0.87
N ASN A 22 -7.24 -2.93 -0.07
CA ASN A 22 -5.80 -2.77 0.04
C ASN A 22 -5.40 -1.29 0.18
N CYS A 23 -5.95 -0.41 -0.66
CA CYS A 23 -5.75 1.02 -0.56
C CYS A 23 -6.21 1.59 0.79
N ARG A 24 -7.38 1.17 1.27
CA ARG A 24 -7.92 1.57 2.57
C ARG A 24 -7.01 1.15 3.73
N TYR A 25 -6.44 -0.05 3.64
CA TYR A 25 -5.47 -0.53 4.63
C TYR A 25 -4.20 0.32 4.65
N MET A 26 -3.67 0.70 3.49
CA MET A 26 -2.48 1.57 3.38
C MET A 26 -2.72 2.98 3.94
N ILE A 27 -3.96 3.49 3.84
CA ILE A 27 -4.34 4.82 4.33
C ILE A 27 -4.59 4.82 5.84
N LYS A 28 -5.05 3.70 6.40
CA LYS A 28 -5.41 3.63 7.83
C LYS A 28 -4.22 3.79 8.77
N GLY A 29 -3.00 3.77 8.24
CA GLY A 29 -1.79 4.04 9.01
C GLY A 29 -1.52 3.00 10.09
N ASN A 30 -1.27 1.75 9.70
CA ASN A 30 -0.91 0.72 10.66
C ASN A 30 0.52 0.95 11.16
N LYS A 31 0.70 1.02 12.49
CA LYS A 31 2.02 1.18 13.13
C LYS A 31 2.85 2.36 12.60
N ASN A 32 2.23 3.52 12.36
CA ASN A 32 2.90 4.73 11.84
C ASN A 32 3.35 4.65 10.37
N ILE A 33 2.92 3.64 9.63
CA ILE A 33 3.22 3.51 8.20
C ILE A 33 2.01 3.99 7.41
N LEU A 34 2.18 5.10 6.68
CA LEU A 34 1.17 5.68 5.82
C LEU A 34 1.68 5.68 4.38
N ILE A 35 0.96 5.04 3.46
CA ILE A 35 1.36 4.90 2.04
C ILE A 35 2.83 4.42 1.92
N GLY A 36 3.24 3.47 2.77
CA GLY A 36 4.60 2.92 2.77
C GLY A 36 5.68 3.81 3.39
N VAL A 37 5.32 4.97 3.98
CA VAL A 37 6.25 5.88 4.66
C VAL A 37 5.98 5.87 6.16
N THR A 38 7.01 5.69 6.95
CA THR A 38 6.91 5.80 8.42
C THR A 38 6.89 7.26 8.84
N ILE A 39 5.82 7.68 9.52
CA ILE A 39 5.60 9.05 10.01
C ILE A 39 5.46 8.99 11.55
N PRO A 40 5.99 9.97 12.31
CA PRO A 40 5.78 10.04 13.75
C PRO A 40 4.29 10.10 14.10
N PHE A 41 3.87 9.47 15.21
CA PHE A 41 2.45 9.43 15.62
C PHE A 41 1.82 10.81 15.78
N LEU A 42 2.57 11.76 16.30
CA LEU A 42 2.09 13.13 16.52
C LEU A 42 1.80 13.84 15.19
N GLU A 43 2.52 13.48 14.13
CA GLU A 43 2.42 14.12 12.81
C GLU A 43 1.40 13.45 11.88
N LEU A 44 0.82 12.31 12.27
CA LEU A 44 -0.22 11.65 11.47
C LEU A 44 -1.46 12.53 11.30
N LYS A 45 -1.71 13.44 12.24
CA LYS A 45 -2.82 14.40 12.20
C LYS A 45 -2.43 15.75 11.57
N ASN A 46 -1.18 15.89 11.11
CA ASN A 46 -0.73 17.09 10.45
C ASN A 46 -1.56 17.36 9.20
N GLU A 47 -1.98 18.61 9.02
CA GLU A 47 -2.87 19.02 7.93
C GLU A 47 -2.30 18.67 6.55
N LYS A 48 -1.00 18.85 6.34
CA LYS A 48 -0.31 18.48 5.09
C LYS A 48 -0.34 16.98 4.81
N VAL A 49 -0.18 16.16 5.85
CA VAL A 49 -0.27 14.68 5.73
C VAL A 49 -1.67 14.24 5.39
N LEU A 50 -2.67 14.84 6.04
CA LEU A 50 -4.08 14.58 5.77
C LEU A 50 -4.48 14.99 4.34
N ASP A 51 -4.01 16.14 3.87
CA ASP A 51 -4.27 16.60 2.49
C ASP A 51 -3.71 15.63 1.46
N ILE A 52 -2.45 15.21 1.62
CA ILE A 52 -1.82 14.22 0.73
C ILE A 52 -2.60 12.90 0.73
N THR A 53 -3.01 12.43 1.91
CA THR A 53 -3.76 11.19 2.07
C THR A 53 -5.15 11.26 1.45
N ASN A 54 -5.84 12.38 1.62
CA ASN A 54 -7.16 12.60 1.04
C ASN A 54 -7.09 12.69 -0.50
N LYS A 55 -6.07 13.36 -1.02
CA LYS A 55 -5.82 13.41 -2.47
C LYS A 55 -5.53 12.03 -3.03
N PHE A 56 -4.70 11.23 -2.37
CA PHE A 56 -4.42 9.85 -2.74
C PHE A 56 -5.70 9.02 -2.78
N LYS A 57 -6.53 9.09 -1.74
CA LYS A 57 -7.83 8.40 -1.67
C LYS A 57 -8.74 8.80 -2.83
N ARG A 58 -8.86 10.09 -3.11
CA ARG A 58 -9.71 10.60 -4.20
C ARG A 58 -9.24 10.14 -5.57
N GLU A 59 -7.94 10.26 -5.86
CA GLU A 59 -7.37 9.82 -7.14
C GLU A 59 -7.50 8.30 -7.33
N ASN A 60 -7.37 7.49 -6.27
CA ASN A 60 -7.63 6.05 -6.35
C ASN A 60 -9.10 5.73 -6.66
N ILE A 61 -10.06 6.42 -6.04
CA ILE A 61 -11.48 6.21 -6.32
C ILE A 61 -11.78 6.51 -7.79
N ILE A 62 -11.24 7.62 -8.32
CA ILE A 62 -11.38 7.98 -9.73
C ILE A 62 -10.78 6.89 -10.64
N LEU A 63 -9.59 6.39 -10.30
CA LEU A 63 -8.93 5.30 -11.03
C LEU A 63 -9.81 4.03 -11.06
N TYR A 64 -10.45 3.67 -9.93
CA TYR A 64 -11.32 2.50 -9.85
C TYR A 64 -12.57 2.66 -10.72
N ILE A 65 -13.17 3.85 -10.74
CA ILE A 65 -14.32 4.15 -11.61
C ILE A 65 -13.91 4.02 -13.09
N ILE A 66 -12.77 4.62 -13.46
CA ILE A 66 -12.25 4.52 -14.83
C ILE A 66 -11.95 3.06 -15.20
N ALA A 67 -11.39 2.28 -14.29
CA ALA A 67 -11.10 0.88 -14.52
C ALA A 67 -12.36 0.05 -14.82
N ILE A 68 -13.45 0.27 -14.07
CA ILE A 68 -14.73 -0.40 -14.30
C ILE A 68 -15.29 -0.01 -15.67
N ILE A 69 -15.30 1.28 -16.02
CA ILE A 69 -15.77 1.76 -17.31
C ILE A 69 -14.93 1.18 -18.45
N ALA A 70 -13.61 1.14 -18.30
CA ALA A 70 -12.70 0.58 -19.28
C ALA A 70 -12.88 -0.93 -19.50
N PHE A 71 -13.55 -1.65 -18.59
CA PHE A 71 -13.84 -3.06 -18.78
C PHE A 71 -15.07 -3.32 -19.68
N ILE A 72 -15.97 -2.35 -19.83
CA ILE A 72 -17.21 -2.48 -20.60
C ILE A 72 -16.99 -3.01 -22.03
N PRO A 73 -15.97 -2.56 -22.80
CA PRO A 73 -15.72 -3.05 -24.15
C PRO A 73 -15.51 -4.56 -24.23
N SER A 74 -15.08 -5.22 -23.15
CA SER A 74 -14.88 -6.68 -23.15
C SER A 74 -16.13 -7.49 -23.47
N PHE A 75 -17.30 -6.95 -23.18
CA PHE A 75 -18.58 -7.61 -23.45
C PHE A 75 -18.98 -7.62 -24.94
N PHE A 76 -18.36 -6.78 -25.75
CA PHE A 76 -18.65 -6.70 -27.19
C PHE A 76 -17.79 -7.66 -28.03
N PHE A 77 -16.80 -8.32 -27.43
CA PHE A 77 -16.00 -9.30 -28.16
C PHE A 77 -16.80 -10.59 -28.40
N LYS A 78 -16.83 -11.05 -29.64
CA LYS A 78 -17.52 -12.26 -30.06
C LYS A 78 -16.82 -13.55 -29.59
N PHE A 79 -15.50 -13.51 -29.49
CA PHE A 79 -14.68 -14.67 -29.15
C PHE A 79 -14.18 -14.59 -27.70
N ASN A 80 -14.38 -15.65 -26.95
CA ASN A 80 -13.93 -15.77 -25.56
C ASN A 80 -12.41 -15.60 -25.43
N SER A 81 -11.64 -16.02 -26.43
CA SER A 81 -10.18 -15.83 -26.47
C SER A 81 -9.78 -14.35 -26.40
N ASN A 82 -10.49 -13.51 -27.17
CA ASN A 82 -10.22 -12.05 -27.16
C ASN A 82 -10.63 -11.41 -25.83
N GLN A 83 -11.68 -11.91 -25.20
CA GLN A 83 -12.09 -11.46 -23.88
C GLN A 83 -11.02 -11.75 -22.84
N ILE A 84 -10.46 -12.96 -22.85
CA ILE A 84 -9.38 -13.36 -21.94
C ILE A 84 -8.13 -12.51 -22.16
N LEU A 85 -7.71 -12.32 -23.42
CA LEU A 85 -6.58 -11.46 -23.75
C LEU A 85 -6.79 -10.02 -23.24
N TYR A 86 -8.00 -9.49 -23.47
CA TYR A 86 -8.35 -8.16 -22.98
C TYR A 86 -8.30 -8.05 -21.46
N LEU A 87 -8.72 -9.09 -20.73
CA LEU A 87 -8.64 -9.13 -19.27
C LEU A 87 -7.20 -8.99 -18.79
N PHE A 88 -6.25 -9.75 -19.39
CA PHE A 88 -4.84 -9.65 -19.00
C PHE A 88 -4.25 -8.27 -19.30
N LEU A 89 -4.57 -7.70 -20.45
CA LEU A 89 -4.16 -6.34 -20.80
C LEU A 89 -4.74 -5.32 -19.81
N TRP A 90 -6.04 -5.45 -19.50
CA TRP A 90 -6.72 -4.56 -18.55
C TRP A 90 -6.10 -4.63 -17.14
N ILE A 91 -5.83 -5.85 -16.63
CA ILE A 91 -5.17 -6.03 -15.34
C ILE A 91 -3.78 -5.37 -15.34
N GLY A 92 -2.98 -5.60 -16.39
CA GLY A 92 -1.63 -5.04 -16.50
C GLY A 92 -1.64 -3.51 -16.51
N VAL A 93 -2.50 -2.91 -17.32
CA VAL A 93 -2.66 -1.45 -17.41
C VAL A 93 -3.14 -0.88 -16.09
N PHE A 94 -4.16 -1.46 -15.49
CA PHE A 94 -4.71 -1.01 -14.20
C PHE A 94 -3.67 -1.11 -13.08
N TYR A 95 -2.90 -2.21 -13.02
CA TYR A 95 -1.84 -2.40 -12.04
C TYR A 95 -0.75 -1.32 -12.20
N GLU A 96 -0.33 -1.03 -13.42
CA GLU A 96 0.71 -0.02 -13.69
C GLU A 96 0.25 1.39 -13.29
N PHE A 97 -1.00 1.77 -13.58
CA PHE A 97 -1.56 3.05 -13.14
C PHE A 97 -1.65 3.14 -11.61
N SER A 98 -2.10 2.08 -10.94
CA SER A 98 -2.16 1.99 -9.48
C SER A 98 -0.77 2.12 -8.85
N ARG A 99 0.23 1.45 -9.43
CA ARG A 99 1.63 1.53 -9.01
C ARG A 99 2.19 2.94 -9.12
N ARG A 100 1.97 3.60 -10.27
CA ARG A 100 2.42 5.00 -10.50
C ARG A 100 1.77 5.95 -9.52
N LEU A 101 0.48 5.78 -9.26
CA LEU A 101 -0.25 6.60 -8.31
C LEU A 101 0.31 6.42 -6.90
N PHE A 102 0.53 5.18 -6.47
CA PHE A 102 1.17 4.88 -5.18
C PHE A 102 2.54 5.55 -5.07
N MET A 103 3.41 5.37 -6.06
CA MET A 103 4.77 5.95 -6.06
C MET A 103 4.77 7.47 -6.00
N LYS A 104 3.84 8.13 -6.71
CA LYS A 104 3.64 9.59 -6.69
C LYS A 104 3.38 10.09 -5.27
N TYR A 105 2.48 9.44 -4.54
CA TYR A 105 2.10 9.87 -3.19
C TYR A 105 3.08 9.42 -2.12
N ASN A 106 3.69 8.25 -2.28
CA ASN A 106 4.80 7.81 -1.45
C ASN A 106 5.95 8.82 -1.48
N LYS A 107 6.36 9.25 -2.69
CA LYS A 107 7.40 10.26 -2.86
C LYS A 107 7.02 11.57 -2.19
N LYS A 108 5.80 12.09 -2.39
CA LYS A 108 5.33 13.32 -1.74
C LYS A 108 5.40 13.27 -0.21
N LEU A 109 5.00 12.14 0.39
CA LEU A 109 5.10 11.95 1.84
C LEU A 109 6.56 11.84 2.30
N MET A 110 7.41 11.21 1.50
CA MET A 110 8.84 11.11 1.80
C MET A 110 9.53 12.48 1.74
N ASP A 111 9.20 13.30 0.77
CA ASP A 111 9.72 14.66 0.63
C ASP A 111 9.25 15.53 1.80
N LEU A 112 7.96 15.47 2.17
CA LEU A 112 7.42 16.15 3.34
C LEU A 112 8.13 15.73 4.64
N LYS A 113 8.41 14.43 4.79
CA LYS A 113 9.18 13.89 5.92
C LYS A 113 10.59 14.46 5.99
N ARG A 114 11.25 14.62 4.85
CA ARG A 114 12.59 15.20 4.75
C ARG A 114 12.59 16.69 5.07
N GLU A 115 11.66 17.45 4.51
CA GLU A 115 11.52 18.89 4.74
C GLU A 115 11.30 19.23 6.21
N ASN A 116 10.52 18.42 6.92
CA ASN A 116 10.25 18.64 8.34
C ASN A 116 11.21 17.90 9.28
N ASN A 117 12.27 17.28 8.75
CA ASN A 117 13.23 16.51 9.53
C ASN A 117 12.58 15.49 10.50
N TRP A 118 11.49 14.86 10.06
CA TRP A 118 10.83 13.81 10.84
C TRP A 118 11.68 12.54 10.84
N LEU A 119 12.89 12.68 11.36
CA LEU A 119 13.75 11.56 11.64
C LEU A 119 13.08 10.79 12.79
N LEU A 120 12.57 9.61 12.50
CA LEU A 120 12.33 8.65 13.57
C LEU A 120 13.68 8.48 14.26
N PRO A 121 13.74 8.62 15.59
CA PRO A 121 14.96 8.28 16.29
C PRO A 121 15.39 6.92 15.79
N SER A 122 16.57 6.86 15.21
CA SER A 122 17.12 5.62 14.66
C SER A 122 17.07 4.61 15.77
N LYS A 123 16.15 3.68 15.62
CA LYS A 123 15.77 2.84 16.68
C LYS A 123 16.79 1.82 16.99
N ARG A 124 16.91 1.68 18.26
CA ARG A 124 17.64 0.65 18.97
C ARG A 124 19.14 0.72 18.63
N LEU A 125 19.79 1.67 19.26
CA LEU A 125 20.86 1.24 20.14
C LEU A 125 20.34 -0.01 20.86
N ILE A 126 20.61 -1.18 20.31
CA ILE A 126 20.72 -2.37 21.12
C ILE A 126 21.88 -2.01 22.03
N THR A 127 21.57 -1.39 23.15
CA THR A 127 22.47 -1.37 24.27
C THR A 127 22.54 -2.84 24.65
N ILE A 128 23.46 -3.55 23.99
CA ILE A 128 23.93 -4.82 24.49
C ILE A 128 24.45 -4.42 25.84
N ASP A 129 23.71 -4.82 26.86
CA ASP A 129 24.06 -4.52 28.24
C ASP A 129 25.35 -5.28 28.53
N THR A 130 26.45 -4.63 28.21
CA THR A 130 27.81 -5.16 28.42
C THR A 130 28.09 -5.36 29.92
N GLU A 131 27.22 -4.81 30.79
CA GLU A 131 27.28 -5.07 32.22
C GLU A 131 26.89 -6.52 32.54
N VAL A 132 25.90 -7.09 31.87
CA VAL A 132 25.52 -8.51 32.09
C VAL A 132 26.65 -9.45 31.68
N THR A 133 27.37 -9.12 30.64
CA THR A 133 28.53 -9.90 30.20
C THR A 133 29.68 -9.78 31.22
N ARG A 134 29.94 -8.58 31.80
CA ARG A 134 30.93 -8.38 32.84
C ARG A 134 30.57 -9.06 34.17
N LEU A 135 29.30 -9.19 34.50
CA LEU A 135 28.85 -9.92 35.69
C LEU A 135 29.01 -11.42 35.52
N LYS A 136 28.82 -11.93 34.31
CA LYS A 136 29.01 -13.36 33.99
C LYS A 136 30.48 -13.78 34.11
N ASP A 137 31.40 -12.91 33.75
CA ASP A 137 32.84 -13.17 33.86
C ASP A 137 33.36 -13.03 35.32
N LYS A 138 32.57 -12.46 36.23
CA LYS A 138 32.92 -12.31 37.65
C LYS A 138 32.29 -13.37 38.57
N MET A 139 31.48 -14.25 38.04
CA MET A 139 31.00 -15.37 38.88
C MET A 139 32.09 -16.43 38.97
N PRO A 140 32.63 -16.68 40.18
CA PRO A 140 33.56 -17.78 40.35
C PRO A 140 32.80 -19.07 40.10
N VAL A 141 33.33 -19.87 39.16
CA VAL A 141 32.88 -21.25 38.98
C VAL A 141 33.29 -21.98 40.25
N SER A 142 32.40 -21.98 41.26
CA SER A 142 32.57 -22.87 42.40
C SER A 142 32.15 -24.25 41.95
N VAL A 143 33.14 -25.03 41.85
CA VAL A 143 33.21 -26.47 41.71
C VAL A 143 32.18 -27.19 42.57
N PHE A 144 31.40 -28.07 41.94
CA PHE A 144 30.92 -29.30 42.58
C PHE A 144 31.46 -30.45 41.80
#